data_c883eac9af810bc0f45ab5613108f63b
#
_entry.id   c883eac9af810bc0f45ab5613108f63b
#
_cell.length_a   1.000
_cell.length_b   1.000
_cell.length_c   1.000
_cell.angle_alpha   90.00
_cell.angle_beta   90.00
_cell.angle_gamma   90.00
#
_symmetry.space_group_name_H-M   'P 1'
#
loop_
_entity.id
_entity.type
_entity.pdbx_description
1 polymer ?
#
loop_
_entity_poly.entity_id
_entity_poly.type
_entity_poly.pdbx_seq_one_letter_code
_entity_poly.pdbx_strand_id
1 'polypeptide(L)'
;MEDSIPEQINFTLSKSTFVQGKQCTKMLYLNKHNRKDKKQFSKQTQVVFTLGKEFEQIFRTKFNNSFHLEEIAGKSFHLYSAYTKQLLKESKYQALFEAGFVYNEVLVLTDVIQQNENGSYTIYEIKYTDKLKPVVIWDLSLQYYVCKNVLKNIESFNVVLRGKKGKFKVSDVTKLLERNLEKVEEEVERFKEILRLEKPPEVKIGSQCFRPYECLFFDYCRA
;
A
#
# COMPACT_ATOMS: atom_id res chain seq x y z
N MET A 1 -18.00 24.29 15.45
CA MET A 1 -17.79 22.86 15.79
C MET A 1 -16.29 22.75 16.02
N GLU A 2 -15.86 22.46 17.21
CA GLU A 2 -14.44 22.22 17.50
C GLU A 2 -14.00 21.01 16.66
N ASP A 3 -13.07 21.23 15.74
CA ASP A 3 -12.41 20.19 14.96
C ASP A 3 -11.50 19.38 15.91
N SER A 4 -12.09 18.46 16.66
CA SER A 4 -11.32 17.55 17.48
C SER A 4 -10.47 16.68 16.53
N ILE A 5 -9.15 16.73 16.72
CA ILE A 5 -8.22 15.86 16.00
C ILE A 5 -8.69 14.41 16.21
N PRO A 6 -8.93 13.64 15.15
CA PRO A 6 -9.42 12.29 15.29
C PRO A 6 -8.40 11.37 15.99
N GLU A 7 -8.89 10.31 16.60
CA GLU A 7 -8.07 9.35 17.34
C GLU A 7 -6.98 8.73 16.45
N GLN A 8 -5.75 8.75 16.94
CA GLN A 8 -4.61 8.14 16.26
C GLN A 8 -4.68 6.62 16.34
N ILE A 9 -4.53 5.93 15.21
CA ILE A 9 -4.51 4.48 15.15
C ILE A 9 -3.09 4.00 14.91
N ASN A 10 -2.60 3.14 15.82
CA ASN A 10 -1.27 2.56 15.72
C ASN A 10 -1.24 1.39 14.74
N PHE A 11 -0.11 1.25 14.05
CA PHE A 11 0.17 0.13 13.16
C PHE A 11 1.63 -0.31 13.24
N THR A 12 1.87 -1.58 13.00
CA THR A 12 3.20 -2.22 13.02
C THR A 12 3.75 -2.43 11.61
N LEU A 13 2.86 -2.72 10.67
CA LEU A 13 3.17 -2.93 9.25
C LEU A 13 2.49 -1.90 8.36
N SER A 14 3.11 -1.63 7.22
CA SER A 14 2.53 -0.87 6.13
C SER A 14 2.67 -1.64 4.81
N LYS A 15 1.96 -1.21 3.78
CA LYS A 15 2.08 -1.74 2.40
C LYS A 15 3.55 -1.92 1.97
N SER A 16 4.36 -0.88 2.11
CA SER A 16 5.77 -0.92 1.69
C SER A 16 6.62 -1.86 2.54
N THR A 17 6.41 -1.92 3.86
CA THR A 17 7.17 -2.81 4.74
C THR A 17 6.79 -4.27 4.56
N PHE A 18 5.52 -4.57 4.27
CA PHE A 18 5.08 -5.91 3.92
C PHE A 18 5.75 -6.42 2.64
N VAL A 19 5.78 -5.61 1.58
CA VAL A 19 6.46 -5.97 0.32
C VAL A 19 7.96 -6.18 0.54
N GLN A 20 8.60 -5.39 1.41
CA GLN A 20 9.99 -5.61 1.81
C GLN A 20 10.17 -6.95 2.54
N GLY A 21 9.26 -7.30 3.45
CA GLY A 21 9.26 -8.59 4.14
C GLY A 21 9.12 -9.78 3.19
N LYS A 22 8.28 -9.65 2.15
CA LYS A 22 8.14 -10.65 1.07
C LYS A 22 9.42 -10.83 0.27
N GLN A 23 10.20 -9.78 0.09
CA GLN A 23 11.50 -9.85 -0.58
C GLN A 23 12.58 -10.42 0.35
N CYS A 24 12.67 -9.94 1.61
CA CYS A 24 13.68 -10.35 2.57
C CYS A 24 13.27 -9.97 4.00
N THR A 25 13.13 -10.95 4.89
CA THR A 25 12.76 -10.71 6.29
C THR A 25 13.83 -9.92 7.05
N LYS A 26 15.12 -10.08 6.72
CA LYS A 26 16.20 -9.25 7.27
C LYS A 26 16.06 -7.79 6.86
N MET A 27 15.66 -7.51 5.61
CA MET A 27 15.40 -6.15 5.14
C MET A 27 14.21 -5.52 5.89
N LEU A 28 13.14 -6.26 6.13
CA LEU A 28 12.01 -5.82 6.94
C LEU A 28 12.45 -5.42 8.35
N TYR A 29 13.22 -6.29 9.01
CA TYR A 29 13.76 -6.05 10.35
C TYR A 29 14.64 -4.79 10.38
N LEU A 30 15.62 -4.69 9.47
CA LEU A 30 16.55 -3.57 9.40
C LEU A 30 15.84 -2.25 9.09
N ASN A 31 14.77 -2.28 8.30
CA ASN A 31 13.99 -1.07 8.01
C ASN A 31 13.31 -0.49 9.26
N LYS A 32 13.01 -1.31 10.27
CA LYS A 32 12.48 -0.85 11.57
C LYS A 32 13.60 -0.46 12.53
N HIS A 33 14.59 -1.35 12.71
CA HIS A 33 15.55 -1.27 13.81
C HIS A 33 16.88 -0.60 13.45
N ASN A 34 17.19 -0.48 12.16
CA ASN A 34 18.49 0.05 11.70
C ASN A 34 18.38 0.97 10.46
N ARG A 35 17.48 1.93 10.52
CA ARG A 35 17.22 2.86 9.40
C ARG A 35 18.41 3.68 8.95
N LYS A 36 19.39 3.91 9.84
CA LYS A 36 20.60 4.71 9.54
C LYS A 36 21.45 4.12 8.41
N ASP A 37 21.46 2.80 8.26
CA ASP A 37 22.24 2.09 7.24
C ASP A 37 21.46 1.88 5.93
N LYS A 38 20.25 2.44 5.85
CA LYS A 38 19.42 2.38 4.65
C LYS A 38 19.92 3.33 3.58
N LYS A 39 20.29 2.80 2.42
CA LYS A 39 20.62 3.60 1.25
C LYS A 39 19.42 4.34 0.66
N GLN A 40 19.71 5.40 -0.06
CA GLN A 40 18.73 6.05 -0.92
C GLN A 40 18.54 5.26 -2.22
N PHE A 41 17.37 5.40 -2.81
CA PHE A 41 17.09 4.83 -4.12
C PHE A 41 17.99 5.46 -5.20
N SER A 42 18.37 4.66 -6.18
CA SER A 42 19.12 5.14 -7.35
C SER A 42 18.34 6.22 -8.10
N LYS A 43 19.05 7.09 -8.83
CA LYS A 43 18.43 8.13 -9.67
C LYS A 43 17.42 7.52 -10.65
N GLN A 44 17.73 6.37 -11.24
CA GLN A 44 16.83 5.65 -12.16
C GLN A 44 15.53 5.22 -11.47
N THR A 45 15.61 4.69 -10.24
CA THR A 45 14.44 4.32 -9.45
C THR A 45 13.59 5.55 -9.11
N GLN A 46 14.22 6.69 -8.79
CA GLN A 46 13.52 7.94 -8.52
C GLN A 46 12.75 8.45 -9.75
N VAL A 47 13.33 8.34 -10.95
CA VAL A 47 12.63 8.67 -12.22
C VAL A 47 11.39 7.79 -12.40
N VAL A 48 11.50 6.49 -12.14
CA VAL A 48 10.34 5.58 -12.23
C VAL A 48 9.24 5.97 -11.24
N PHE A 49 9.60 6.42 -10.03
CA PHE A 49 8.62 6.91 -9.05
C PHE A 49 7.92 8.18 -9.53
N THR A 50 8.66 9.12 -10.15
CA THR A 50 8.07 10.34 -10.73
C THR A 50 7.07 10.00 -11.83
N LEU A 51 7.44 9.14 -12.78
CA LEU A 51 6.54 8.66 -13.83
C LEU A 51 5.31 7.92 -13.26
N GLY A 52 5.49 7.18 -12.18
CA GLY A 52 4.39 6.52 -11.47
C GLY A 52 3.39 7.53 -10.91
N LYS A 53 3.89 8.57 -10.24
CA LYS A 53 3.05 9.64 -9.68
C LYS A 53 2.30 10.42 -10.78
N GLU A 54 2.96 10.76 -11.88
CA GLU A 54 2.32 11.44 -13.01
C GLU A 54 1.19 10.57 -13.61
N PHE A 55 1.45 9.28 -13.80
CA PHE A 55 0.47 8.33 -14.31
C PHE A 55 -0.76 8.21 -13.40
N GLU A 56 -0.53 8.19 -12.09
CA GLU A 56 -1.57 8.16 -11.08
C GLU A 56 -2.39 9.47 -11.08
N GLN A 57 -1.73 10.63 -11.12
CA GLN A 57 -2.39 11.93 -11.18
C GLN A 57 -3.31 12.02 -12.40
N ILE A 58 -2.85 11.56 -13.58
CA ILE A 58 -3.69 11.54 -14.80
C ILE A 58 -4.92 10.61 -14.59
N PHE A 59 -4.78 9.47 -13.91
CA PHE A 59 -5.94 8.61 -13.64
C PHE A 59 -6.94 9.28 -12.69
N ARG A 60 -6.45 9.96 -11.66
CA ARG A 60 -7.28 10.68 -10.67
C ARG A 60 -8.15 11.77 -11.28
N THR A 61 -7.76 12.37 -12.42
CA THR A 61 -8.59 13.39 -13.13
C THR A 61 -9.94 12.85 -13.64
N LYS A 62 -10.15 11.54 -13.60
CA LYS A 62 -11.44 10.92 -13.94
C LYS A 62 -12.52 11.09 -12.88
N PHE A 63 -12.17 11.55 -11.68
CA PHE A 63 -13.06 11.71 -10.52
C PHE A 63 -13.27 13.20 -10.23
N ASN A 64 -14.41 13.76 -10.68
CA ASN A 64 -14.69 15.19 -10.55
C ASN A 64 -15.02 15.65 -9.13
N ASN A 65 -15.69 14.81 -8.33
CA ASN A 65 -16.02 15.09 -6.94
C ASN A 65 -15.16 14.20 -6.03
N SER A 66 -13.93 14.65 -5.77
CA SER A 66 -12.94 13.87 -5.02
C SER A 66 -12.22 14.72 -3.99
N PHE A 67 -11.58 14.05 -3.00
CA PHE A 67 -10.78 14.69 -1.97
C PHE A 67 -9.49 13.90 -1.73
N HIS A 68 -8.38 14.60 -1.52
CA HIS A 68 -7.09 14.02 -1.24
C HIS A 68 -6.80 14.06 0.26
N LEU A 69 -6.68 12.93 0.91
CA LEU A 69 -6.50 12.86 2.36
C LEU A 69 -5.22 13.52 2.86
N GLU A 70 -4.17 13.59 2.04
CA GLU A 70 -2.93 14.28 2.40
C GLU A 70 -3.17 15.75 2.75
N GLU A 71 -4.21 16.39 2.22
CA GLU A 71 -4.56 17.81 2.51
C GLU A 71 -4.88 18.04 3.98
N ILE A 72 -5.44 17.04 4.67
CA ILE A 72 -5.81 17.13 6.10
C ILE A 72 -4.91 16.31 7.02
N ALA A 73 -4.40 15.17 6.55
CA ALA A 73 -3.55 14.27 7.35
C ALA A 73 -2.05 14.58 7.21
N GLY A 74 -1.65 15.21 6.11
CA GLY A 74 -0.24 15.52 5.82
C GLY A 74 0.64 14.27 5.92
N LYS A 75 1.69 14.33 6.72
CA LYS A 75 2.61 13.20 6.96
C LYS A 75 2.22 12.35 8.18
N SER A 76 1.08 12.61 8.79
CA SER A 76 0.61 11.93 10.02
C SER A 76 -0.14 10.65 9.67
N PHE A 77 0.55 9.61 9.24
CA PHE A 77 -0.03 8.34 8.80
C PHE A 77 -1.01 7.70 9.80
N HIS A 78 -0.85 7.97 11.11
CA HIS A 78 -1.75 7.52 12.17
C HIS A 78 -3.15 8.13 12.10
N LEU A 79 -3.34 9.23 11.37
CA LEU A 79 -4.62 9.93 11.24
C LEU A 79 -5.42 9.52 9.98
N TYR A 80 -4.77 8.93 8.98
CA TYR A 80 -5.42 8.62 7.70
C TYR A 80 -6.67 7.76 7.83
N SER A 81 -6.62 6.72 8.66
CA SER A 81 -7.75 5.81 8.82
C SER A 81 -8.95 6.50 9.49
N ALA A 82 -8.70 7.37 10.46
CA ALA A 82 -9.75 8.10 11.15
C ALA A 82 -10.42 9.14 10.24
N TYR A 83 -9.64 9.92 9.49
CA TYR A 83 -10.18 10.85 8.48
C TYR A 83 -10.90 10.13 7.34
N THR A 84 -10.36 9.00 6.87
CA THR A 84 -11.06 8.18 5.86
C THR A 84 -12.44 7.77 6.35
N LYS A 85 -12.54 7.23 7.58
CA LYS A 85 -13.81 6.81 8.18
C LYS A 85 -14.80 7.96 8.27
N GLN A 86 -14.33 9.14 8.68
CA GLN A 86 -15.15 10.34 8.77
C GLN A 86 -15.69 10.74 7.39
N LEU A 87 -14.81 10.92 6.39
CA LEU A 87 -15.19 11.38 5.06
C LEU A 87 -16.11 10.38 4.32
N LEU A 88 -15.89 9.07 4.48
CA LEU A 88 -16.78 8.06 3.93
C LEU A 88 -18.17 8.10 4.58
N LYS A 89 -18.25 8.38 5.88
CA LYS A 89 -19.53 8.52 6.59
C LYS A 89 -20.29 9.78 6.15
N GLU A 90 -19.59 10.87 5.92
CA GLU A 90 -20.17 12.13 5.46
C GLU A 90 -20.71 12.03 4.02
N SER A 91 -20.19 11.11 3.21
CA SER A 91 -20.57 10.87 1.82
C SER A 91 -20.56 12.15 0.96
N LYS A 92 -19.71 13.11 1.30
CA LYS A 92 -19.59 14.38 0.61
C LYS A 92 -18.87 14.26 -0.74
N TYR A 93 -17.92 13.33 -0.81
CA TYR A 93 -17.10 13.09 -1.98
C TYR A 93 -17.40 11.75 -2.61
N GLN A 94 -17.45 11.71 -3.94
CA GLN A 94 -17.61 10.47 -4.69
C GLN A 94 -16.36 9.58 -4.60
N ALA A 95 -15.18 10.19 -4.54
CA ALA A 95 -13.94 9.46 -4.42
C ALA A 95 -12.99 10.11 -3.40
N LEU A 96 -12.22 9.27 -2.70
CA LEU A 96 -11.11 9.70 -1.85
C LEU A 96 -9.80 9.16 -2.41
N PHE A 97 -8.76 9.98 -2.39
CA PHE A 97 -7.40 9.61 -2.76
C PHE A 97 -6.54 9.42 -1.51
N GLU A 98 -5.65 8.44 -1.56
CA GLU A 98 -4.81 8.04 -0.42
C GLU A 98 -5.63 7.68 0.82
N ALA A 99 -6.79 7.07 0.64
CA ALA A 99 -7.65 6.68 1.75
C ALA A 99 -6.99 5.59 2.59
N GLY A 100 -6.84 5.87 3.91
CA GLY A 100 -6.15 5.01 4.86
C GLY A 100 -7.07 4.01 5.53
N PHE A 101 -6.65 2.76 5.62
CA PHE A 101 -7.34 1.70 6.36
C PHE A 101 -6.35 0.97 7.26
N VAL A 102 -6.77 0.66 8.47
CA VAL A 102 -5.99 -0.14 9.42
C VAL A 102 -6.81 -1.34 9.87
N TYR A 103 -6.24 -2.51 9.70
CA TYR A 103 -6.75 -3.76 10.23
C TYR A 103 -5.56 -4.63 10.68
N ASN A 104 -5.71 -5.31 11.80
CA ASN A 104 -4.69 -6.21 12.33
C ASN A 104 -3.29 -5.57 12.39
N GLU A 105 -3.20 -4.32 12.89
CA GLU A 105 -1.98 -3.49 12.95
C GLU A 105 -1.29 -3.26 11.59
N VAL A 106 -2.00 -3.38 10.49
CA VAL A 106 -1.50 -3.12 9.13
C VAL A 106 -2.17 -1.89 8.56
N LEU A 107 -1.38 -0.88 8.20
CA LEU A 107 -1.85 0.30 7.47
C LEU A 107 -1.68 0.10 5.97
N VAL A 108 -2.75 0.37 5.22
CA VAL A 108 -2.71 0.54 3.78
C VAL A 108 -3.31 1.88 3.38
N LEU A 109 -2.78 2.49 2.33
CA LEU A 109 -3.36 3.64 1.66
C LEU A 109 -3.76 3.18 0.26
N THR A 110 -5.03 3.36 -0.09
CA THR A 110 -5.56 3.04 -1.43
C THR A 110 -5.41 4.25 -2.34
N ASP A 111 -4.91 4.07 -3.56
CA ASP A 111 -4.71 5.20 -4.47
C ASP A 111 -6.04 5.91 -4.78
N VAL A 112 -7.12 5.15 -4.98
CA VAL A 112 -8.49 5.69 -5.12
C VAL A 112 -9.49 4.72 -4.49
N ILE A 113 -10.40 5.23 -3.64
CA ILE A 113 -11.64 4.57 -3.27
C ILE A 113 -12.82 5.40 -3.76
N GLN A 114 -13.73 4.79 -4.49
CA GLN A 114 -14.96 5.39 -4.96
C GLN A 114 -16.15 4.83 -4.18
N GLN A 115 -17.01 5.71 -3.69
CA GLN A 115 -18.29 5.34 -3.10
C GLN A 115 -19.36 5.31 -4.20
N ASN A 116 -19.98 4.16 -4.40
CA ASN A 116 -21.00 3.95 -5.40
C ASN A 116 -22.40 4.37 -4.88
N GLU A 117 -23.35 4.64 -5.77
CA GLU A 117 -24.72 5.07 -5.42
C GLU A 117 -25.47 4.04 -4.56
N ASN A 118 -25.14 2.75 -4.71
CA ASN A 118 -25.73 1.66 -3.92
C ASN A 118 -25.05 1.47 -2.54
N GLY A 119 -24.14 2.36 -2.15
CA GLY A 119 -23.40 2.30 -0.89
C GLY A 119 -22.24 1.28 -0.86
N SER A 120 -21.94 0.64 -1.99
CA SER A 120 -20.74 -0.19 -2.15
C SER A 120 -19.50 0.66 -2.46
N TYR A 121 -18.33 0.02 -2.44
CA TYR A 121 -17.07 0.67 -2.75
C TYR A 121 -16.35 0.01 -3.92
N THR A 122 -15.85 0.82 -4.84
CA THR A 122 -14.91 0.39 -5.88
C THR A 122 -13.52 0.96 -5.54
N ILE A 123 -12.51 0.09 -5.47
CA ILE A 123 -11.14 0.47 -5.14
C ILE A 123 -10.27 0.34 -6.38
N TYR A 124 -9.39 1.30 -6.59
CA TYR A 124 -8.40 1.28 -7.67
C TYR A 124 -7.01 1.45 -7.09
N GLU A 125 -6.12 0.53 -7.43
CA GLU A 125 -4.69 0.63 -7.17
C GLU A 125 -3.95 0.82 -8.51
N ILE A 126 -3.14 1.86 -8.60
CA ILE A 126 -2.54 2.32 -9.84
C ILE A 126 -1.07 1.90 -9.88
N LYS A 127 -0.66 1.23 -10.95
CA LYS A 127 0.71 0.73 -11.10
C LYS A 127 1.28 1.10 -12.47
N TYR A 128 2.37 1.86 -12.46
CA TYR A 128 3.11 2.22 -13.68
C TYR A 128 3.90 1.03 -14.23
N THR A 129 3.18 -0.01 -14.63
CA THR A 129 3.71 -1.24 -15.26
C THR A 129 2.68 -1.75 -16.26
N ASP A 130 3.14 -2.51 -17.24
CA ASP A 130 2.29 -3.13 -18.27
C ASP A 130 1.78 -4.52 -17.88
N LYS A 131 2.33 -5.11 -16.82
CA LYS A 131 2.04 -6.48 -16.39
C LYS A 131 1.82 -6.58 -14.89
N LEU A 132 0.93 -7.49 -14.51
CA LEU A 132 0.69 -7.86 -13.13
C LEU A 132 1.81 -8.83 -12.67
N LYS A 133 2.81 -8.31 -11.97
CA LYS A 133 3.95 -9.07 -11.43
C LYS A 133 3.60 -9.70 -10.08
N PRO A 134 4.24 -10.82 -9.66
CA PRO A 134 3.99 -11.44 -8.36
C PRO A 134 4.09 -10.48 -7.17
N VAL A 135 5.07 -9.56 -7.17
CA VAL A 135 5.21 -8.56 -6.11
C VAL A 135 4.03 -7.59 -6.06
N VAL A 136 3.43 -7.25 -7.21
CA VAL A 136 2.23 -6.41 -7.29
C VAL A 136 1.02 -7.18 -6.76
N ILE A 137 0.91 -8.48 -7.07
CA ILE A 137 -0.18 -9.32 -6.53
C ILE A 137 -0.14 -9.35 -5.00
N TRP A 138 1.03 -9.50 -4.38
CA TRP A 138 1.17 -9.45 -2.92
C TRP A 138 0.78 -8.09 -2.34
N ASP A 139 1.18 -7.00 -2.98
CA ASP A 139 0.82 -5.64 -2.59
C ASP A 139 -0.71 -5.43 -2.64
N LEU A 140 -1.35 -5.80 -3.77
CA LEU A 140 -2.81 -5.74 -3.92
C LEU A 140 -3.54 -6.64 -2.92
N SER A 141 -3.02 -7.87 -2.69
CA SER A 141 -3.64 -8.82 -1.76
C SER A 141 -3.63 -8.31 -0.32
N LEU A 142 -2.53 -7.66 0.11
CA LEU A 142 -2.49 -7.02 1.43
C LEU A 142 -3.52 -5.90 1.55
N GLN A 143 -3.61 -5.04 0.54
CA GLN A 143 -4.58 -3.95 0.54
C GLN A 143 -6.01 -4.48 0.60
N TYR A 144 -6.32 -5.49 -0.21
CA TYR A 144 -7.63 -6.14 -0.21
C TYR A 144 -7.94 -6.79 1.15
N TYR A 145 -6.96 -7.49 1.76
CA TYR A 145 -7.09 -8.07 3.10
C TYR A 145 -7.50 -7.02 4.14
N VAL A 146 -6.83 -5.89 4.18
CA VAL A 146 -7.16 -4.81 5.11
C VAL A 146 -8.51 -4.19 4.80
N CYS A 147 -8.75 -3.81 3.54
CA CYS A 147 -9.99 -3.16 3.14
C CYS A 147 -11.22 -4.06 3.36
N LYS A 148 -11.12 -5.36 3.05
CA LYS A 148 -12.21 -6.33 3.21
C LYS A 148 -12.64 -6.50 4.66
N ASN A 149 -11.72 -6.38 5.61
CA ASN A 149 -12.01 -6.49 7.03
C ASN A 149 -12.52 -5.17 7.66
N VAL A 150 -12.35 -4.04 6.97
CA VAL A 150 -12.83 -2.72 7.44
C VAL A 150 -14.12 -2.29 6.73
N LEU A 151 -14.21 -2.54 5.43
CA LEU A 151 -15.35 -2.15 4.59
C LEU A 151 -16.33 -3.31 4.41
N LYS A 152 -17.60 -3.05 4.65
CA LYS A 152 -18.64 -4.10 4.59
C LYS A 152 -19.00 -4.54 3.17
N ASN A 153 -18.81 -3.66 2.18
CA ASN A 153 -19.37 -3.88 0.84
C ASN A 153 -18.41 -3.38 -0.25
N ILE A 154 -17.36 -4.16 -0.54
CA ILE A 154 -16.48 -3.90 -1.68
C ILE A 154 -17.11 -4.57 -2.90
N GLU A 155 -17.51 -3.77 -3.89
CA GLU A 155 -18.04 -4.24 -5.16
C GLU A 155 -16.94 -4.79 -6.06
N SER A 156 -15.82 -4.04 -6.17
CA SER A 156 -14.67 -4.50 -6.93
C SER A 156 -13.37 -3.87 -6.43
N PHE A 157 -12.29 -4.62 -6.55
CA PHE A 157 -10.93 -4.15 -6.38
C PHE A 157 -10.19 -4.21 -7.72
N ASN A 158 -9.83 -3.05 -8.25
CA ASN A 158 -9.30 -2.91 -9.58
C ASN A 158 -7.82 -2.55 -9.57
N VAL A 159 -7.04 -3.16 -10.46
CA VAL A 159 -5.70 -2.70 -10.77
C VAL A 159 -5.71 -1.89 -12.07
N VAL A 160 -5.05 -0.73 -12.03
CA VAL A 160 -4.87 0.16 -13.18
C VAL A 160 -3.44 0.04 -13.65
N LEU A 161 -3.23 -0.56 -14.81
CA LEU A 161 -1.92 -0.75 -15.43
C LEU A 161 -1.75 0.17 -16.64
N ARG A 162 -0.49 0.36 -17.05
CA ARG A 162 -0.15 1.04 -18.28
C ARG A 162 -0.53 0.19 -19.49
N GLY A 163 -1.48 0.65 -20.26
CA GLY A 163 -1.91 0.04 -21.50
C GLY A 163 -1.11 0.52 -22.71
N LYS A 164 -1.51 0.09 -23.90
CA LYS A 164 -0.92 0.54 -25.15
C LYS A 164 -1.21 2.03 -25.40
N LYS A 165 -0.28 2.76 -26.05
CA LYS A 165 -0.41 4.17 -26.44
C LYS A 165 -0.82 5.10 -25.27
N GLY A 166 -0.31 4.86 -24.06
CA GLY A 166 -0.60 5.69 -22.89
C GLY A 166 -2.00 5.51 -22.28
N LYS A 167 -2.81 4.57 -22.79
CA LYS A 167 -4.13 4.27 -22.23
C LYS A 167 -4.02 3.54 -20.89
N PHE A 168 -5.04 3.67 -20.05
CA PHE A 168 -5.19 2.86 -18.84
C PHE A 168 -5.76 1.48 -19.18
N LYS A 169 -5.19 0.42 -18.59
CA LYS A 169 -5.75 -0.93 -18.58
C LYS A 169 -6.28 -1.20 -17.19
N VAL A 170 -7.58 -1.08 -17.01
CA VAL A 170 -8.27 -1.37 -15.75
C VAL A 170 -8.72 -2.82 -15.76
N SER A 171 -8.47 -3.55 -14.69
CA SER A 171 -8.87 -4.95 -14.54
C SER A 171 -9.36 -5.20 -13.12
N ASP A 172 -10.55 -5.79 -12.99
CA ASP A 172 -11.04 -6.30 -11.72
C ASP A 172 -10.21 -7.54 -11.33
N VAL A 173 -9.61 -7.47 -10.15
CA VAL A 173 -8.77 -8.54 -9.59
C VAL A 173 -9.34 -9.12 -8.29
N THR A 174 -10.55 -8.74 -7.90
CA THR A 174 -11.20 -9.12 -6.64
C THR A 174 -11.10 -10.63 -6.38
N LYS A 175 -11.56 -11.46 -7.34
CA LYS A 175 -11.52 -12.93 -7.21
C LYS A 175 -10.10 -13.50 -7.09
N LEU A 176 -9.11 -12.85 -7.70
CA LEU A 176 -7.71 -13.23 -7.57
C LEU A 176 -7.20 -12.95 -6.14
N LEU A 177 -7.56 -11.80 -5.59
CA LEU A 177 -7.11 -11.37 -4.27
C LEU A 177 -7.78 -12.17 -3.15
N GLU A 178 -9.06 -12.53 -3.32
CA GLU A 178 -9.80 -13.39 -2.37
C GLU A 178 -9.08 -14.71 -2.11
N ARG A 179 -8.51 -15.33 -3.14
CA ARG A 179 -7.76 -16.59 -3.02
C ARG A 179 -6.46 -16.48 -2.22
N ASN A 180 -6.01 -15.27 -1.98
CA ASN A 180 -4.75 -15.02 -1.27
C ASN A 180 -4.96 -14.60 0.19
N LEU A 181 -6.19 -14.39 0.66
CA LEU A 181 -6.47 -13.81 1.99
C LEU A 181 -5.79 -14.59 3.12
N GLU A 182 -5.96 -15.91 3.16
CA GLU A 182 -5.36 -16.77 4.18
C GLU A 182 -3.82 -16.66 4.18
N LYS A 183 -3.20 -16.72 3.01
CA LYS A 183 -1.75 -16.57 2.86
C LYS A 183 -1.25 -15.19 3.28
N VAL A 184 -2.04 -14.14 3.05
CA VAL A 184 -1.70 -12.77 3.48
C VAL A 184 -1.73 -12.68 5.00
N GLU A 185 -2.75 -13.26 5.64
CA GLU A 185 -2.89 -13.27 7.09
C GLU A 185 -1.71 -13.99 7.76
N GLU A 186 -1.35 -15.18 7.29
CA GLU A 186 -0.16 -15.93 7.74
C GLU A 186 1.12 -15.07 7.63
N GLU A 187 1.33 -14.40 6.49
CA GLU A 187 2.50 -13.56 6.27
C GLU A 187 2.50 -12.31 7.16
N VAL A 188 1.34 -11.71 7.41
CA VAL A 188 1.20 -10.56 8.33
C VAL A 188 1.65 -10.97 9.73
N GLU A 189 1.16 -12.10 10.26
CA GLU A 189 1.56 -12.57 11.59
C GLU A 189 3.05 -12.91 11.63
N ARG A 190 3.55 -13.62 10.65
CA ARG A 190 4.98 -13.94 10.54
C ARG A 190 5.85 -12.68 10.52
N PHE A 191 5.43 -11.62 9.81
CA PHE A 191 6.21 -10.38 9.75
C PHE A 191 6.15 -9.58 11.05
N LYS A 192 5.04 -9.63 11.78
CA LYS A 192 4.97 -9.04 13.12
C LYS A 192 5.92 -9.74 14.09
N GLU A 193 6.02 -11.07 14.03
CA GLU A 193 6.99 -11.83 14.82
C GLU A 193 8.42 -11.41 14.47
N ILE A 194 8.78 -11.33 13.19
CA ILE A 194 10.09 -10.84 12.73
C ILE A 194 10.42 -9.45 13.30
N LEU A 195 9.43 -8.55 13.34
CA LEU A 195 9.63 -7.20 13.85
C LEU A 195 9.75 -7.14 15.38
N ARG A 196 9.41 -8.19 16.11
CA ARG A 196 9.58 -8.32 17.58
C ARG A 196 10.90 -8.98 17.98
N LEU A 197 11.65 -9.56 17.04
CA LEU A 197 12.92 -10.19 17.34
C LEU A 197 13.93 -9.17 17.94
N GLU A 198 14.77 -9.65 18.85
CA GLU A 198 15.87 -8.85 19.42
C GLU A 198 17.04 -8.67 18.44
N LYS A 199 17.21 -9.62 17.51
CA LYS A 199 18.29 -9.63 16.52
C LYS A 199 17.73 -9.85 15.12
N PRO A 200 18.41 -9.35 14.07
CA PRO A 200 17.97 -9.57 12.71
C PRO A 200 17.99 -11.08 12.37
N PRO A 201 16.98 -11.57 11.64
CA PRO A 201 16.99 -12.96 11.18
C PRO A 201 18.17 -13.22 10.25
N GLU A 202 18.74 -14.43 10.31
CA GLU A 202 19.79 -14.82 9.40
C GLU A 202 19.23 -15.07 8.00
N VAL A 203 19.65 -14.24 7.06
CA VAL A 203 19.32 -14.38 5.63
C VAL A 203 20.60 -14.21 4.84
N LYS A 204 21.00 -15.25 4.11
CA LYS A 204 22.17 -15.21 3.23
C LYS A 204 21.94 -14.27 2.04
N ILE A 205 23.04 -13.63 1.59
CA ILE A 205 23.01 -12.85 0.35
C ILE A 205 22.68 -13.77 -0.83
N GLY A 206 21.77 -13.30 -1.68
CA GLY A 206 21.29 -14.06 -2.83
C GLY A 206 20.51 -13.20 -3.82
N SER A 207 19.78 -13.84 -4.73
CA SER A 207 19.01 -13.16 -5.76
C SER A 207 17.95 -12.18 -5.22
N GLN A 208 17.42 -12.41 -4.01
CA GLN A 208 16.49 -11.51 -3.34
C GLN A 208 17.10 -10.14 -3.02
N CYS A 209 18.42 -10.00 -2.99
CA CYS A 209 19.07 -8.70 -2.80
C CYS A 209 18.95 -7.78 -4.02
N PHE A 210 18.58 -8.33 -5.19
CA PHE A 210 18.52 -7.61 -6.46
C PHE A 210 17.13 -7.71 -7.12
N ARG A 211 16.25 -8.59 -6.64
CA ARG A 211 14.93 -8.85 -7.24
C ARG A 211 13.87 -9.02 -6.14
N PRO A 212 12.66 -8.47 -6.33
CA PRO A 212 12.19 -7.68 -7.49
C PRO A 212 12.76 -6.27 -7.55
N TYR A 213 13.34 -5.78 -6.45
CA TYR A 213 13.98 -4.46 -6.32
C TYR A 213 15.37 -4.60 -5.71
N GLU A 214 16.23 -3.62 -5.94
CA GLU A 214 17.53 -3.52 -5.26
C GLU A 214 17.32 -3.33 -3.75
N CYS A 215 18.02 -4.15 -2.96
CA CYS A 215 17.94 -4.08 -1.49
C CYS A 215 18.70 -2.86 -0.98
N LEU A 216 18.03 -1.99 -0.26
CA LEU A 216 18.62 -0.77 0.30
C LEU A 216 19.56 -1.03 1.49
N PHE A 217 19.66 -2.29 1.96
CA PHE A 217 20.56 -2.73 3.02
C PHE A 217 21.64 -3.71 2.53
N PHE A 218 21.87 -3.78 1.22
CA PHE A 218 22.82 -4.73 0.64
C PHE A 218 24.23 -4.55 1.21
N ASP A 219 24.71 -3.31 1.36
CA ASP A 219 26.05 -3.03 1.89
C ASP A 219 26.18 -3.41 3.36
N TYR A 220 25.15 -3.19 4.18
CA TYR A 220 25.11 -3.67 5.56
C TYR A 220 25.27 -5.19 5.65
N CYS A 221 24.69 -5.93 4.70
CA CYS A 221 24.78 -7.40 4.72
C CYS A 221 26.10 -7.94 4.17
N ARG A 222 26.83 -7.11 3.37
CA ARG A 222 28.11 -7.47 2.76
C ARG A 222 29.30 -7.15 3.68
N ALA A 223 29.17 -6.17 4.57
CA ALA A 223 30.17 -5.82 5.57
C ALA A 223 30.32 -6.91 6.62
#